data_bc8c8d8582e7bd561541364c74de2f0c
#
_entry.id   bc8c8d8582e7bd561541364c74de2f0c
#
_cell.length_a   1.000
_cell.length_b   1.000
_cell.length_c   1.000
_cell.angle_alpha   90.00
_cell.angle_beta   90.00
_cell.angle_gamma   90.00
#
_symmetry.space_group_name_H-M   'P 1'
#
loop_
_entity.id
_entity.type
_entity.pdbx_description
1 polymer ?
#
loop_
_entity_poly.entity_id
_entity_poly.type
_entity_poly.pdbx_seq_one_letter_code
_entity_poly.pdbx_strand_id
1 'polypeptide(L)'
;QHGNLPWQPLNDLVRQGSNETGAVLEQSIQLTFNQSLTMTLRRIVVRLKHPTRDGDLVIAIVSNLPARDASALKIAALYQKRWRVERLFQVLDQCFRGEINTLAYPRAALFGFCMALVCYNLLAVLKAALRSVHGADKIEAGLSPYYLADEIRRVHDGMMIAIPPTEWLT
;
A
#
# COMPACT_ATOMS: atom_id res chain seq x y z
N GLN A 1 4.76 -15.70 6.07
CA GLN A 1 5.25 -16.87 5.28
C GLN A 1 4.10 -17.84 5.05
N HIS A 2 3.54 -17.85 3.86
CA HIS A 2 2.59 -18.90 3.44
C HIS A 2 3.41 -20.10 2.92
N GLY A 3 4.07 -20.81 3.85
CA GLY A 3 5.12 -21.77 3.54
C GLY A 3 4.70 -23.13 3.01
N ASN A 4 3.41 -23.39 2.76
CA ASN A 4 2.96 -24.76 2.46
C ASN A 4 1.97 -24.89 1.30
N LEU A 5 2.03 -24.02 0.29
CA LEU A 5 1.33 -24.33 -0.95
C LEU A 5 2.17 -25.33 -1.73
N PRO A 6 1.67 -26.58 -2.00
CA PRO A 6 2.39 -27.56 -2.81
C PRO A 6 2.44 -27.06 -4.27
N TRP A 7 3.63 -26.66 -4.69
CA TRP A 7 3.85 -26.26 -6.09
C TRP A 7 5.02 -27.04 -6.68
N GLN A 8 5.00 -27.21 -7.98
CA GLN A 8 6.07 -27.84 -8.75
C GLN A 8 6.56 -26.88 -9.84
N PRO A 9 7.88 -26.75 -10.06
CA PRO A 9 8.41 -25.99 -11.16
C PRO A 9 8.13 -26.70 -12.47
N LEU A 10 7.69 -25.97 -13.50
CA LEU A 10 7.50 -26.49 -14.86
C LEU A 10 8.71 -26.20 -15.75
N ASN A 11 9.52 -25.21 -15.39
CA ASN A 11 10.73 -24.84 -16.09
C ASN A 11 11.75 -24.24 -15.11
N ASP A 12 12.95 -23.95 -15.60
CA ASP A 12 14.01 -23.31 -14.83
C ASP A 12 13.67 -21.86 -14.50
N LEU A 13 14.31 -21.35 -13.41
CA LEU A 13 14.21 -19.97 -12.98
C LEU A 13 15.11 -19.11 -13.89
N VAL A 14 14.53 -18.37 -14.83
CA VAL A 14 15.23 -17.59 -15.83
C VAL A 14 15.25 -16.10 -15.45
N ARG A 15 16.42 -15.46 -15.60
CA ARG A 15 16.56 -14.03 -15.35
C ARG A 15 15.87 -13.22 -16.46
N GLN A 16 14.95 -12.32 -16.07
CA GLN A 16 14.19 -11.43 -16.95
C GLN A 16 14.78 -10.01 -17.03
N GLY A 17 15.61 -9.64 -16.05
CA GLY A 17 16.22 -8.33 -15.97
C GLY A 17 16.53 -7.90 -14.55
N SER A 18 16.63 -6.60 -14.33
CA SER A 18 16.82 -6.00 -13.01
C SER A 18 16.05 -4.68 -12.91
N ASN A 19 15.67 -4.31 -11.70
CA ASN A 19 15.10 -3.02 -11.35
C ASN A 19 15.94 -2.38 -10.22
N GLU A 20 15.47 -1.27 -9.68
CA GLU A 20 16.15 -0.56 -8.58
C GLU A 20 16.37 -1.45 -7.35
N THR A 21 15.46 -2.35 -7.06
CA THR A 21 15.51 -3.22 -5.87
C THR A 21 16.35 -4.47 -6.05
N GLY A 22 16.51 -4.98 -7.27
CA GLY A 22 17.29 -6.18 -7.47
C GLY A 22 17.11 -6.87 -8.81
N ALA A 23 17.59 -8.11 -8.91
CA ALA A 23 17.44 -8.95 -10.08
C ALA A 23 16.08 -9.62 -10.08
N VAL A 24 15.39 -9.60 -11.22
CA VAL A 24 14.07 -10.19 -11.43
C VAL A 24 14.23 -11.46 -12.27
N LEU A 25 13.72 -12.57 -11.72
CA LEU A 25 13.72 -13.88 -12.36
C LEU A 25 12.28 -14.38 -12.46
N GLU A 26 12.02 -15.29 -13.38
CA GLU A 26 10.71 -15.86 -13.60
C GLU A 26 10.79 -17.35 -13.89
N GLN A 27 9.82 -18.10 -13.41
CA GLN A 27 9.55 -19.47 -13.79
C GLN A 27 8.05 -19.76 -13.81
N SER A 28 7.63 -20.75 -14.60
CA SER A 28 6.29 -21.28 -14.53
C SER A 28 6.21 -22.34 -13.45
N ILE A 29 5.14 -22.33 -12.69
CA ILE A 29 4.87 -23.29 -11.64
C ILE A 29 3.49 -23.88 -11.80
N GLN A 30 3.31 -25.10 -11.35
CA GLN A 30 2.02 -25.76 -11.24
C GLN A 30 1.63 -25.87 -9.78
N LEU A 31 0.44 -25.36 -9.44
CA LEU A 31 -0.20 -25.58 -8.16
C LEU A 31 -1.25 -26.69 -8.30
N THR A 32 -1.29 -27.60 -7.35
CA THR A 32 -2.29 -28.64 -7.27
C THR A 32 -3.18 -28.42 -6.06
N PHE A 33 -4.49 -28.28 -6.29
CA PHE A 33 -5.50 -28.14 -5.24
C PHE A 33 -6.30 -29.45 -5.15
N ASN A 34 -6.50 -29.96 -3.94
CA ASN A 34 -7.35 -31.11 -3.62
C ASN A 34 -7.16 -32.32 -4.55
N GLN A 35 -5.90 -32.62 -4.93
CA GLN A 35 -5.50 -33.77 -5.78
C GLN A 35 -6.06 -33.82 -7.22
N SER A 36 -6.96 -32.91 -7.61
CA SER A 36 -7.61 -32.97 -8.93
C SER A 36 -7.55 -31.66 -9.72
N LEU A 37 -7.47 -30.52 -9.09
CA LEU A 37 -7.41 -29.22 -9.77
C LEU A 37 -5.98 -28.71 -9.85
N THR A 38 -5.44 -28.60 -11.05
CA THR A 38 -4.12 -28.01 -11.29
C THR A 38 -4.25 -26.66 -11.97
N MET A 39 -3.44 -25.70 -11.53
CA MET A 39 -3.36 -24.37 -12.11
C MET A 39 -1.92 -24.03 -12.44
N THR A 40 -1.66 -23.58 -13.66
CA THR A 40 -0.35 -23.06 -14.07
C THR A 40 -0.29 -21.57 -13.75
N LEU A 41 0.74 -21.19 -13.00
CA LEU A 41 0.98 -19.83 -12.56
C LEU A 41 2.42 -19.42 -12.88
N ARG A 42 2.65 -18.11 -12.86
CA ARG A 42 3.97 -17.49 -12.98
C ARG A 42 4.52 -17.19 -11.60
N ARG A 43 5.70 -17.65 -11.29
CA ARG A 43 6.44 -17.29 -10.09
C ARG A 43 7.53 -16.30 -10.46
N ILE A 44 7.39 -15.07 -10.01
CA ILE A 44 8.37 -14.00 -10.18
C ILE A 44 9.18 -13.90 -8.90
N VAL A 45 10.48 -13.99 -9.01
CA VAL A 45 11.42 -13.93 -7.89
C VAL A 45 12.26 -12.65 -8.02
N VAL A 46 12.22 -11.82 -7.01
CA VAL A 46 13.08 -10.64 -6.92
C VAL A 46 14.19 -10.94 -5.90
N ARG A 47 15.44 -11.02 -6.40
CA ARG A 47 16.62 -11.09 -5.54
C ARG A 47 17.04 -9.68 -5.19
N LEU A 48 16.86 -9.29 -3.94
CA LEU A 48 17.08 -7.94 -3.46
C LEU A 48 18.57 -7.60 -3.37
N LYS A 49 18.92 -6.36 -3.62
CA LYS A 49 20.28 -5.82 -3.38
C LYS A 49 20.57 -5.67 -1.89
N HIS A 50 19.55 -5.33 -1.12
CA HIS A 50 19.59 -5.15 0.33
C HIS A 50 18.46 -5.95 0.96
N PRO A 51 18.68 -6.54 2.16
CA PRO A 51 17.63 -7.30 2.84
C PRO A 51 16.44 -6.41 3.20
N THR A 52 15.28 -7.02 3.31
CA THR A 52 14.09 -6.37 3.88
C THR A 52 14.33 -6.08 5.37
N ARG A 53 13.40 -5.36 5.99
CA ARG A 53 13.41 -5.13 7.45
C ARG A 53 13.45 -6.44 8.25
N ASP A 54 12.84 -7.50 7.70
CA ASP A 54 12.76 -8.83 8.33
C ASP A 54 13.96 -9.74 7.95
N GLY A 55 14.94 -9.20 7.20
CA GLY A 55 16.15 -9.90 6.79
C GLY A 55 16.02 -10.70 5.48
N ASP A 56 14.88 -10.68 4.80
CA ASP A 56 14.68 -11.42 3.56
C ASP A 56 15.48 -10.82 2.41
N LEU A 57 16.22 -11.65 1.70
CA LEU A 57 16.94 -11.28 0.45
C LEU A 57 16.16 -11.63 -0.81
N VAL A 58 15.04 -12.32 -0.66
CA VAL A 58 14.26 -12.84 -1.79
C VAL A 58 12.78 -12.58 -1.57
N ILE A 59 12.13 -11.99 -2.55
CA ILE A 59 10.67 -11.85 -2.60
C ILE A 59 10.15 -12.74 -3.71
N ALA A 60 9.19 -13.60 -3.40
CA ALA A 60 8.49 -14.43 -4.39
C ALA A 60 7.05 -13.95 -4.57
N ILE A 61 6.69 -13.68 -5.81
CA ILE A 61 5.37 -13.21 -6.23
C ILE A 61 4.77 -14.26 -7.14
N VAL A 62 3.53 -14.66 -6.88
CA VAL A 62 2.80 -15.57 -7.76
C VAL A 62 1.71 -14.78 -8.49
N SER A 63 1.58 -15.01 -9.79
CA SER A 63 0.64 -14.29 -10.65
C SER A 63 0.01 -15.22 -11.69
N ASN A 64 -1.26 -14.98 -11.97
CA ASN A 64 -1.99 -15.61 -13.08
C ASN A 64 -2.02 -14.72 -14.34
N LEU A 65 -1.44 -13.51 -14.29
CA LEU A 65 -1.40 -12.61 -15.44
C LEU A 65 -0.53 -13.18 -16.55
N PRO A 66 -1.02 -13.28 -17.80
CA PRO A 66 -0.22 -13.71 -18.93
C PRO A 66 0.99 -12.80 -19.18
N ALA A 67 2.09 -13.34 -19.68
CA ALA A 67 3.30 -12.58 -19.96
C ALA A 67 3.08 -11.45 -20.99
N ARG A 68 2.14 -11.63 -21.93
CA ARG A 68 1.74 -10.62 -22.93
C ARG A 68 1.10 -9.38 -22.29
N ASP A 69 0.41 -9.53 -21.14
CA ASP A 69 -0.31 -8.44 -20.47
C ASP A 69 0.57 -7.73 -19.46
N ALA A 70 1.47 -8.48 -18.81
CA ALA A 70 2.42 -7.92 -17.86
C ALA A 70 3.73 -8.75 -17.82
N SER A 71 4.85 -8.09 -18.12
CA SER A 71 6.18 -8.68 -17.97
C SER A 71 6.51 -8.91 -16.48
N ALA A 72 7.47 -9.80 -16.19
CA ALA A 72 7.95 -10.04 -14.83
C ALA A 72 8.46 -8.76 -14.15
N LEU A 73 9.14 -7.89 -14.89
CA LEU A 73 9.59 -6.59 -14.40
C LEU A 73 8.44 -5.69 -14.00
N LYS A 74 7.37 -5.64 -14.82
CA LYS A 74 6.17 -4.86 -14.52
C LYS A 74 5.46 -5.37 -13.27
N ILE A 75 5.34 -6.70 -13.11
CA ILE A 75 4.74 -7.31 -11.92
C ILE A 75 5.58 -7.00 -10.68
N ALA A 76 6.90 -7.14 -10.75
CA ALA A 76 7.81 -6.79 -9.65
C ALA A 76 7.68 -5.31 -9.25
N ALA A 77 7.61 -4.39 -10.22
CA ALA A 77 7.41 -2.96 -9.97
C ALA A 77 6.03 -2.64 -9.35
N LEU A 78 4.97 -3.35 -9.78
CA LEU A 78 3.65 -3.21 -9.18
C LEU A 78 3.62 -3.72 -7.74
N TYR A 79 4.30 -4.82 -7.46
CA TYR A 79 4.40 -5.36 -6.11
C TYR A 79 5.09 -4.40 -5.14
N GLN A 80 6.11 -3.68 -5.57
CA GLN A 80 6.73 -2.63 -4.76
C GLN A 80 5.74 -1.54 -4.33
N LYS A 81 4.76 -1.22 -5.18
CA LYS A 81 3.71 -0.24 -4.86
C LYS A 81 2.73 -0.73 -3.78
N ARG A 82 2.70 -2.03 -3.48
CA ARG A 82 1.88 -2.61 -2.41
C ARG A 82 2.15 -1.95 -1.05
N TRP A 83 3.41 -1.64 -0.75
CA TRP A 83 3.79 -0.93 0.48
C TRP A 83 3.12 0.44 0.64
N ARG A 84 2.69 1.06 -0.46
CA ARG A 84 1.94 2.32 -0.40
C ARG A 84 0.54 2.11 0.20
N VAL A 85 -0.07 0.97 -0.07
CA VAL A 85 -1.37 0.60 0.50
C VAL A 85 -1.24 0.33 2.00
N GLU A 86 -0.18 -0.36 2.42
CA GLU A 86 0.09 -0.60 3.84
C GLU A 86 0.37 0.71 4.59
N ARG A 87 1.15 1.62 3.99
CA ARG A 87 1.34 2.99 4.52
C ARG A 87 0.04 3.77 4.59
N LEU A 88 -0.83 3.64 3.60
CA LEU A 88 -2.17 4.23 3.63
C LEU A 88 -2.93 3.77 4.87
N PHE A 89 -3.00 2.45 5.11
CA PHE A 89 -3.69 1.91 6.29
C PHE A 89 -3.04 2.38 7.59
N GLN A 90 -1.72 2.43 7.67
CA GLN A 90 -1.02 2.97 8.85
C GLN A 90 -1.38 4.44 9.11
N VAL A 91 -1.43 5.27 8.07
CA VAL A 91 -1.82 6.68 8.23
C VAL A 91 -3.30 6.79 8.64
N LEU A 92 -4.19 5.98 8.03
CA LEU A 92 -5.60 5.97 8.42
C LEU A 92 -5.78 5.59 9.88
N ASP A 93 -5.04 4.59 10.35
CA ASP A 93 -5.11 4.12 11.73
C ASP A 93 -4.51 5.15 12.71
N GLN A 94 -3.30 5.60 12.45
CA GLN A 94 -2.57 6.50 13.36
C GLN A 94 -3.08 7.93 13.36
N CYS A 95 -3.44 8.47 12.18
CA CYS A 95 -3.83 9.89 12.06
C CYS A 95 -5.34 10.10 12.25
N PHE A 96 -6.15 9.12 11.83
CA PHE A 96 -7.62 9.28 11.82
C PHE A 96 -8.32 8.38 12.83
N ARG A 97 -7.57 7.66 13.69
CA ARG A 97 -8.14 6.68 14.64
C ARG A 97 -9.08 5.72 13.91
N GLY A 98 -8.58 5.11 12.84
CA GLY A 98 -9.34 4.35 11.86
C GLY A 98 -10.02 3.10 12.38
N GLU A 99 -9.89 2.76 13.66
CA GLU A 99 -10.77 1.84 14.35
C GLU A 99 -12.18 2.47 14.43
N ILE A 100 -12.90 2.32 13.33
CA ILE A 100 -14.28 2.76 13.24
C ILE A 100 -15.09 1.78 14.08
N ASN A 101 -15.40 2.17 15.32
CA ASN A 101 -16.25 1.41 16.20
C ASN A 101 -17.71 1.48 15.70
N THR A 102 -18.04 0.65 14.72
CA THR A 102 -19.32 0.69 13.99
C THR A 102 -20.38 -0.21 14.60
N LEU A 103 -20.14 -0.79 15.77
CA LEU A 103 -21.09 -1.69 16.44
C LEU A 103 -21.66 -2.77 15.50
N ALA A 104 -20.82 -3.35 14.65
CA ALA A 104 -21.18 -4.39 13.67
C ALA A 104 -22.15 -3.97 12.55
N TYR A 105 -22.30 -2.67 12.26
CA TYR A 105 -23.07 -2.20 11.11
C TYR A 105 -22.17 -2.06 9.85
N PRO A 106 -22.23 -2.98 8.86
CA PRO A 106 -21.32 -2.97 7.72
C PRO A 106 -21.40 -1.70 6.86
N ARG A 107 -22.58 -1.11 6.72
CA ARG A 107 -22.78 0.13 5.95
C ARG A 107 -22.15 1.34 6.64
N ALA A 108 -22.23 1.42 7.96
CA ALA A 108 -21.58 2.47 8.75
C ALA A 108 -20.06 2.31 8.70
N ALA A 109 -19.55 1.06 8.76
CA ALA A 109 -18.14 0.77 8.59
C ALA A 109 -17.62 1.24 7.22
N LEU A 110 -18.35 0.92 6.16
CA LEU A 110 -18.00 1.36 4.79
C LEU A 110 -18.01 2.88 4.66
N PHE A 111 -19.03 3.55 5.20
CA PHE A 111 -19.13 5.01 5.20
C PHE A 111 -17.94 5.64 5.93
N GLY A 112 -17.63 5.20 7.14
CA GLY A 112 -16.51 5.70 7.91
C GLY A 112 -15.17 5.47 7.20
N PHE A 113 -14.97 4.30 6.60
CA PHE A 113 -13.78 4.02 5.79
C PHE A 113 -13.67 4.96 4.57
N CYS A 114 -14.77 5.20 3.86
CA CYS A 114 -14.79 6.15 2.75
C CYS A 114 -14.46 7.58 3.21
N MET A 115 -14.98 8.01 4.35
CA MET A 115 -14.65 9.32 4.93
C MET A 115 -13.17 9.42 5.30
N ALA A 116 -12.58 8.39 5.88
CA ALA A 116 -11.15 8.34 6.18
C ALA A 116 -10.30 8.43 4.91
N LEU A 117 -10.71 7.77 3.81
CA LEU A 117 -10.04 7.91 2.51
C LEU A 117 -10.14 9.34 1.94
N VAL A 118 -11.28 10.01 2.09
CA VAL A 118 -11.43 11.42 1.68
C VAL A 118 -10.48 12.30 2.46
N CYS A 119 -10.42 12.15 3.78
CA CYS A 119 -9.49 12.90 4.63
C CYS A 119 -8.02 12.64 4.25
N TYR A 120 -7.66 11.38 3.99
CA TYR A 120 -6.33 11.04 3.49
C TYR A 120 -5.98 11.75 2.19
N ASN A 121 -6.91 11.77 1.23
CA ASN A 121 -6.72 12.45 -0.05
C ASN A 121 -6.57 13.97 0.13
N LEU A 122 -7.34 14.59 1.03
CA LEU A 122 -7.19 16.00 1.36
C LEU A 122 -5.80 16.31 1.94
N LEU A 123 -5.31 15.48 2.87
CA LEU A 123 -3.94 15.61 3.38
C LEU A 123 -2.88 15.42 2.30
N ALA A 124 -3.11 14.51 1.34
CA ALA A 124 -2.21 14.31 0.21
C ALA A 124 -2.13 15.55 -0.69
N VAL A 125 -3.27 16.23 -0.92
CA VAL A 125 -3.33 17.50 -1.67
C VAL A 125 -2.60 18.61 -0.92
N LEU A 126 -2.84 18.76 0.38
CA LEU A 126 -2.11 19.74 1.21
C LEU A 126 -0.61 19.47 1.18
N LYS A 127 -0.19 18.22 1.32
CA LYS A 127 1.21 17.85 1.23
C LYS A 127 1.81 18.16 -0.15
N ALA A 128 1.05 17.96 -1.22
CA ALA A 128 1.48 18.31 -2.57
C ALA A 128 1.65 19.83 -2.75
N ALA A 129 0.72 20.62 -2.22
CA ALA A 129 0.83 22.08 -2.22
C ALA A 129 2.06 22.58 -1.42
N LEU A 130 2.30 22.01 -0.25
CA LEU A 130 3.50 22.33 0.55
C LEU A 130 4.80 21.97 -0.19
N ARG A 131 4.83 20.85 -0.90
CA ARG A 131 5.98 20.45 -1.73
C ARG A 131 6.26 21.45 -2.85
N SER A 132 5.22 22.00 -3.47
CA SER A 132 5.38 22.98 -4.55
C SER A 132 5.99 24.29 -4.07
N VAL A 133 5.76 24.67 -2.81
CA VAL A 133 6.27 25.92 -2.22
C VAL A 133 7.63 25.73 -1.55
N HIS A 134 7.81 24.63 -0.80
CA HIS A 134 8.97 24.44 0.08
C HIS A 134 9.98 23.41 -0.41
N GLY A 135 9.71 22.73 -1.53
CA GLY A 135 10.52 21.66 -2.09
C GLY A 135 10.19 20.28 -1.50
N ALA A 136 10.32 19.25 -2.36
CA ALA A 136 9.93 17.89 -2.01
C ALA A 136 10.78 17.32 -0.86
N ASP A 137 12.09 17.50 -0.91
CA ASP A 137 13.03 16.92 0.06
C ASP A 137 12.78 17.44 1.47
N LYS A 138 12.53 18.74 1.61
CA LYS A 138 12.23 19.37 2.92
C LYS A 138 10.93 18.86 3.51
N ILE A 139 9.91 18.69 2.68
CA ILE A 139 8.59 18.21 3.12
C ILE A 139 8.64 16.72 3.45
N GLU A 140 9.35 15.90 2.66
CA GLU A 140 9.48 14.45 2.97
C GLU A 140 10.28 14.19 4.24
N ALA A 141 11.32 15.00 4.51
CA ALA A 141 12.16 14.85 5.69
C ALA A 141 11.52 15.41 6.98
N GLY A 142 10.74 16.50 6.87
CA GLY A 142 10.29 17.26 8.03
C GLY A 142 8.79 17.18 8.34
N LEU A 143 7.93 16.80 7.38
CA LEU A 143 6.49 16.82 7.60
C LEU A 143 5.94 15.44 7.99
N SER A 144 5.53 15.30 9.25
CA SER A 144 4.80 14.13 9.71
C SER A 144 3.30 14.26 9.42
N PRO A 145 2.67 13.27 8.75
CA PRO A 145 1.21 13.26 8.56
C PRO A 145 0.42 13.29 9.88
N TYR A 146 0.96 12.69 10.93
CA TYR A 146 0.35 12.67 12.25
C TYR A 146 0.24 14.09 12.84
N TYR A 147 1.35 14.83 12.87
CA TYR A 147 1.35 16.20 13.41
C TYR A 147 0.54 17.15 12.55
N LEU A 148 0.53 16.96 11.22
CA LEU A 148 -0.31 17.75 10.33
C LEU A 148 -1.80 17.54 10.64
N ALA A 149 -2.23 16.28 10.81
CA ALA A 149 -3.62 15.96 11.16
C ALA A 149 -3.99 16.50 12.56
N ASP A 150 -3.07 16.42 13.52
CA ASP A 150 -3.28 16.94 14.88
C ASP A 150 -3.42 18.48 14.88
N GLU A 151 -2.60 19.19 14.11
CA GLU A 151 -2.67 20.64 13.98
C GLU A 151 -3.98 21.09 13.34
N ILE A 152 -4.43 20.43 12.25
CA ILE A 152 -5.72 20.70 11.61
C ILE A 152 -6.86 20.54 12.63
N ARG A 153 -6.81 19.47 13.43
CA ARG A 153 -7.83 19.23 14.46
C ARG A 153 -7.84 20.34 15.51
N ARG A 154 -6.69 20.77 15.99
CA ARG A 154 -6.59 21.86 17.00
C ARG A 154 -7.12 23.20 16.47
N VAL A 155 -6.81 23.51 15.21
CA VAL A 155 -7.34 24.72 14.56
C VAL A 155 -8.86 24.62 14.41
N HIS A 156 -9.39 23.46 14.00
CA HIS A 156 -10.83 23.23 13.92
C HIS A 156 -11.50 23.37 15.29
N ASP A 157 -10.96 22.76 16.34
CA ASP A 157 -11.49 22.87 17.69
C ASP A 157 -11.47 24.34 18.18
N GLY A 158 -10.41 25.07 17.85
CA GLY A 158 -10.33 26.52 18.13
C GLY A 158 -11.36 27.33 17.35
N MET A 159 -11.63 26.99 16.12
CA MET A 159 -12.69 27.62 15.31
C MET A 159 -14.09 27.34 15.86
N MET A 160 -14.35 26.11 16.35
CA MET A 160 -15.62 25.75 16.98
C MET A 160 -15.90 26.58 18.24
N ILE A 161 -14.85 27.01 18.96
CA ILE A 161 -14.99 27.89 20.13
C ILE A 161 -15.25 29.33 19.70
N ALA A 162 -14.56 29.79 18.64
CA ALA A 162 -14.61 31.20 18.17
C ALA A 162 -15.85 31.52 17.34
N ILE A 163 -16.38 30.54 16.60
CA ILE A 163 -17.54 30.72 15.70
C ILE A 163 -18.65 29.76 16.15
N PRO A 164 -19.73 30.27 16.79
CA PRO A 164 -20.85 29.45 17.22
C PRO A 164 -21.49 28.68 16.03
N PRO A 165 -21.97 27.45 16.25
CA PRO A 165 -22.59 26.64 15.18
C PRO A 165 -23.75 27.32 14.45
N THR A 166 -24.41 28.29 15.09
CA THR A 166 -25.49 29.08 14.50
C THR A 166 -25.02 30.02 13.40
N GLU A 167 -23.75 30.40 13.34
CA GLU A 167 -23.17 31.30 12.32
C GLU A 167 -22.59 30.53 11.10
N TRP A 168 -22.59 29.19 11.13
CA TRP A 168 -22.07 28.36 10.05
C TRP A 168 -23.10 28.13 8.92
N LEU A 169 -24.35 28.54 9.13
CA LEU A 169 -25.50 28.31 8.23
C LEU A 169 -25.89 29.55 7.42
N THR A 170 -25.11 30.61 7.49
CA THR A 170 -25.24 31.80 6.67
C THR A 170 -24.08 31.91 5.66
#